data_d4ea6dc1f976b07525c7a2df4080fffc
#
_entry.id   d4ea6dc1f976b07525c7a2df4080fffc
#
_cell.length_a   1.000
_cell.length_b   1.000
_cell.length_c   1.000
_cell.angle_alpha   90.00
_cell.angle_beta   90.00
_cell.angle_gamma   90.00
#
_symmetry.space_group_name_H-M   'P 1'
#
loop_
_entity.id
_entity.type
_entity.pdbx_description
1 polymer ?
#
loop_
_entity_poly.entity_id
_entity_poly.type
_entity_poly.pdbx_seq_one_letter_code
_entity_poly.pdbx_strand_id
1 'polypeptide(L)'
;MSSSSEQPPSTSEPSPSSGIVERTVNINGEEIRVIQLTNFDLREHLENLHRKASEKKAPFFIPPSSGTPVNALPNELLSYIFTLGSGAEEQGGNDDVDDEEEEEESSARRLPFKVLVSHVCRRWRVVAIETSMLWTFLDFAEGPPFDKSRTWLERSKGCLLDIELDCTTVDEDASSNGSDDHADTSSGDDLVAPEDRVAMPGGPAPIKAKETRQLGRVSPADLSVVRDLILPHVARWRVFELMVNDYQIMYGILSTLAPIPEAPQLQVLRLYHYDDDNDEYDHFSPPHLKQPFAPFRGHAPNLLQVVLWGVHVDWETCGFLPGLEELELAYHTRDVRPPYEIFIRILERSPDLHVLTLCASGPAGNPEDWPLDVIELRSVKHLILAFIEPAYASALMKRLVFPNLSTLALDFDAVDYSSFLAQLTRPAPNQRPSLCQNLVDLKISGMQCSPAALSTFYAALPNLVSLNLNCYHLPRSFFDYLLPGHSDAADEIGGCYLPKLETLTTSGICGSEMRHLLSNRKAVPIKHVLMDSGADVDDAEVAWLRNEVETFEFFDGSDDEDDEDEDDHVTLEEWTVSPPLAGEVVDGVPGEWVDDDDVPIH
;
A
#
# COMPACT_ATOMS: atom_id res chain seq x y z
N MET A 1 78.30 -1.12 0.85
CA MET A 1 77.38 -2.25 0.89
C MET A 1 75.99 -1.67 1.10
N SER A 2 75.28 -1.48 0.00
CA SER A 2 73.98 -0.86 -0.11
C SER A 2 72.88 -1.90 0.05
N SER A 3 72.00 -1.72 1.00
CA SER A 3 70.77 -2.52 1.08
C SER A 3 69.58 -1.68 0.66
N SER A 4 69.09 -1.97 -0.52
CA SER A 4 67.83 -1.45 -1.07
C SER A 4 66.65 -2.11 -0.36
N SER A 5 65.79 -1.32 0.26
CA SER A 5 64.48 -1.76 0.74
C SER A 5 63.43 -1.53 -0.38
N GLU A 6 62.97 -2.60 -0.95
CA GLU A 6 61.80 -2.61 -1.81
C GLU A 6 60.52 -2.43 -0.98
N GLN A 7 59.77 -1.39 -1.29
CA GLN A 7 58.36 -1.25 -0.84
C GLN A 7 57.45 -2.14 -1.71
N PRO A 8 56.46 -2.84 -1.13
CA PRO A 8 55.47 -3.57 -1.90
C PRO A 8 54.44 -2.58 -2.54
N PRO A 9 53.89 -2.94 -3.68
CA PRO A 9 52.93 -2.08 -4.37
C PRO A 9 51.61 -2.00 -3.59
N SER A 10 51.09 -0.78 -3.48
CA SER A 10 49.78 -0.48 -2.96
C SER A 10 48.69 -1.11 -3.84
N THR A 11 47.99 -2.08 -3.32
CA THR A 11 46.73 -2.57 -3.89
C THR A 11 45.66 -1.50 -3.70
N SER A 12 45.33 -0.83 -4.77
CA SER A 12 44.12 -0.02 -4.84
C SER A 12 42.91 -0.95 -4.78
N GLU A 13 42.13 -0.85 -3.71
CA GLU A 13 40.81 -1.45 -3.64
C GLU A 13 39.93 -0.87 -4.78
N PRO A 14 39.18 -1.71 -5.52
CA PRO A 14 38.21 -1.20 -6.47
C PRO A 14 37.02 -0.61 -5.70
N SER A 15 36.66 0.62 -6.02
CA SER A 15 35.43 1.27 -5.62
C SER A 15 34.22 0.39 -5.98
N PRO A 16 33.14 0.37 -5.16
CA PRO A 16 31.95 -0.41 -5.46
C PRO A 16 31.30 0.12 -6.74
N SER A 17 31.41 -0.67 -7.81
CA SER A 17 30.76 -0.41 -9.07
C SER A 17 29.29 -0.78 -8.99
N SER A 18 28.45 0.17 -9.39
CA SER A 18 27.05 0.08 -9.86
C SER A 18 26.43 -1.33 -9.82
N GLY A 19 25.31 -1.44 -9.13
CA GLY A 19 24.54 -2.66 -8.88
C GLY A 19 23.88 -3.34 -10.10
N ILE A 20 24.60 -3.49 -11.18
CA ILE A 20 24.23 -4.32 -12.33
C ILE A 20 24.97 -5.65 -12.15
N VAL A 21 24.24 -6.70 -11.79
CA VAL A 21 24.79 -8.05 -11.75
C VAL A 21 24.32 -8.79 -13.01
N GLU A 22 25.23 -9.00 -13.94
CA GLU A 22 25.00 -9.89 -15.08
C GLU A 22 25.18 -11.34 -14.61
N ARG A 23 24.14 -12.16 -14.75
CA ARG A 23 24.21 -13.61 -14.55
C ARG A 23 23.78 -14.31 -15.84
N THR A 24 24.54 -15.32 -16.22
CA THR A 24 24.13 -16.23 -17.30
C THR A 24 23.40 -17.39 -16.65
N VAL A 25 22.13 -17.57 -16.99
CA VAL A 25 21.30 -18.69 -16.54
C VAL A 25 21.05 -19.61 -17.74
N ASN A 26 21.25 -20.89 -17.57
CA ASN A 26 20.95 -21.89 -18.61
C ASN A 26 19.53 -22.40 -18.40
N ILE A 27 18.62 -22.04 -19.31
CA ILE A 27 17.24 -22.52 -19.31
C ILE A 27 17.04 -23.35 -20.58
N ASN A 28 16.71 -24.61 -20.41
CA ASN A 28 16.45 -25.55 -21.50
C ASN A 28 17.58 -25.72 -22.54
N GLY A 29 18.84 -25.52 -22.13
CA GLY A 29 20.00 -25.67 -23.00
C GLY A 29 20.45 -24.39 -23.73
N GLU A 30 19.77 -23.29 -23.54
CA GLU A 30 20.19 -21.98 -24.04
C GLU A 30 20.76 -21.10 -22.90
N GLU A 31 21.88 -20.46 -23.15
CA GLU A 31 22.47 -19.50 -22.23
C GLU A 31 21.80 -18.13 -22.38
N ILE A 32 20.99 -17.76 -21.40
CA ILE A 32 20.31 -16.46 -21.35
C ILE A 32 21.06 -15.55 -20.37
N ARG A 33 21.43 -14.34 -20.83
CA ARG A 33 21.97 -13.30 -19.95
C ARG A 33 20.83 -12.60 -19.23
N VAL A 34 20.81 -12.75 -17.91
CA VAL A 34 19.87 -12.04 -17.03
C VAL A 34 20.60 -10.85 -16.42
N ILE A 35 20.08 -9.64 -16.61
CA ILE A 35 20.56 -8.43 -15.95
C ILE A 35 19.68 -8.18 -14.74
N GLN A 36 20.20 -8.43 -13.56
CA GLN A 36 19.51 -8.15 -12.31
C GLN A 36 19.85 -6.72 -11.87
N LEU A 37 18.84 -5.85 -11.83
CA LEU A 37 18.94 -4.50 -11.30
C LEU A 37 18.56 -4.59 -9.82
N THR A 38 19.54 -4.63 -8.92
CA THR A 38 19.32 -4.56 -7.48
C THR A 38 19.45 -3.10 -7.04
N ASN A 39 18.44 -2.56 -6.36
CA ASN A 39 18.40 -1.18 -5.85
C ASN A 39 18.82 -0.15 -6.89
N PHE A 40 18.05 -0.11 -7.99
CA PHE A 40 18.31 0.82 -9.06
C PHE A 40 17.75 2.20 -8.70
N ASP A 41 18.61 3.09 -8.20
CA ASP A 41 18.27 4.49 -8.12
C ASP A 41 18.31 5.08 -9.55
N LEU A 42 17.13 5.23 -10.13
CA LEU A 42 16.92 5.78 -11.46
C LEU A 42 17.53 7.20 -11.58
N ARG A 43 17.44 7.99 -10.53
CA ARG A 43 17.97 9.35 -10.45
C ARG A 43 19.50 9.34 -10.55
N GLU A 44 20.15 8.50 -9.75
CA GLU A 44 21.62 8.34 -9.77
C GLU A 44 22.11 7.82 -11.13
N HIS A 45 21.35 6.90 -11.75
CA HIS A 45 21.70 6.38 -13.07
C HIS A 45 21.57 7.44 -14.17
N LEU A 46 20.50 8.25 -14.16
CA LEU A 46 20.32 9.36 -15.09
C LEU A 46 21.38 10.43 -14.90
N GLU A 47 21.73 10.79 -13.66
CA GLU A 47 22.81 11.72 -13.37
C GLU A 47 24.17 11.17 -13.86
N ASN A 48 24.42 9.88 -13.68
CA ASN A 48 25.64 9.22 -14.17
C ASN A 48 25.68 9.16 -15.71
N LEU A 49 24.53 8.95 -16.38
CA LEU A 49 24.43 9.02 -17.84
C LEU A 49 24.62 10.45 -18.34
N HIS A 50 24.00 11.44 -17.71
CA HIS A 50 24.22 12.86 -18.02
C HIS A 50 25.67 13.29 -17.81
N ARG A 51 26.30 12.86 -16.71
CA ARG A 51 27.72 13.11 -16.45
C ARG A 51 28.61 12.46 -17.50
N LYS A 52 28.37 11.18 -17.83
CA LYS A 52 29.15 10.47 -18.88
C LYS A 52 28.94 11.06 -20.26
N ALA A 53 27.76 11.56 -20.60
CA ALA A 53 27.47 12.25 -21.86
C ALA A 53 28.17 13.61 -21.91
N SER A 54 28.23 14.35 -20.80
CA SER A 54 28.96 15.63 -20.69
C SER A 54 30.47 15.44 -20.78
N GLU A 55 31.03 14.39 -20.17
CA GLU A 55 32.46 14.07 -20.18
C GLU A 55 32.96 13.66 -21.59
N LYS A 56 32.09 13.04 -22.42
CA LYS A 56 32.45 12.54 -23.76
C LYS A 56 32.38 13.58 -24.86
N LYS A 57 32.01 14.86 -24.60
CA LYS A 57 31.81 15.87 -25.67
C LYS A 57 31.11 15.28 -26.89
N ALA A 58 30.06 14.48 -26.64
CA ALA A 58 29.24 14.00 -27.76
C ALA A 58 28.67 15.19 -28.50
N PRO A 59 28.75 15.24 -29.85
CA PRO A 59 28.18 16.36 -30.59
C PRO A 59 26.70 16.48 -30.19
N PHE A 60 26.27 17.71 -29.88
CA PHE A 60 24.88 18.03 -29.61
C PHE A 60 24.02 17.34 -30.66
N PHE A 61 23.05 16.51 -30.19
CA PHE A 61 22.09 15.92 -31.09
C PHE A 61 21.26 17.05 -31.71
N ILE A 62 21.53 17.34 -32.99
CA ILE A 62 20.72 18.27 -33.77
C ILE A 62 19.65 17.41 -34.44
N PRO A 63 18.37 17.49 -34.03
CA PRO A 63 17.32 16.75 -34.70
C PRO A 63 17.28 17.13 -36.18
N PRO A 64 17.04 16.16 -37.08
CA PRO A 64 16.95 16.45 -38.52
C PRO A 64 15.86 17.50 -38.76
N SER A 65 16.13 18.48 -39.62
CA SER A 65 15.25 19.60 -39.93
C SER A 65 13.90 19.21 -40.57
N SER A 66 13.70 17.94 -40.86
CA SER A 66 12.47 17.38 -41.41
C SER A 66 12.08 16.09 -40.64
N GLY A 67 11.10 16.18 -39.74
CA GLY A 67 10.55 15.07 -38.99
C GLY A 67 10.37 15.41 -37.52
N THR A 68 9.49 14.68 -36.82
CA THR A 68 9.32 14.82 -35.37
C THR A 68 10.57 14.34 -34.66
N PRO A 69 11.12 15.09 -33.67
CA PRO A 69 12.33 14.71 -32.92
C PRO A 69 12.32 13.30 -32.36
N VAL A 70 11.14 12.83 -31.92
CA VAL A 70 10.95 11.48 -31.37
C VAL A 70 11.29 10.35 -32.35
N ASN A 71 11.14 10.59 -33.66
CA ASN A 71 11.50 9.60 -34.68
C ASN A 71 13.02 9.42 -34.89
N ALA A 72 13.81 10.33 -34.34
CA ALA A 72 15.27 10.27 -34.40
C ALA A 72 15.88 9.56 -33.18
N LEU A 73 15.07 9.26 -32.12
CA LEU A 73 15.54 8.52 -30.96
C LEU A 73 15.93 7.08 -31.34
N PRO A 74 17.02 6.53 -30.79
CA PRO A 74 17.32 5.10 -30.85
C PRO A 74 16.18 4.24 -30.29
N ASN A 75 16.07 2.99 -30.72
CA ASN A 75 15.02 2.09 -30.24
C ASN A 75 15.16 1.82 -28.73
N GLU A 76 16.37 1.80 -28.22
CA GLU A 76 16.69 1.62 -26.80
C GLU A 76 16.09 2.73 -25.93
N LEU A 77 16.19 3.99 -26.40
CA LEU A 77 15.58 5.11 -25.68
C LEU A 77 14.06 5.11 -25.79
N LEU A 78 13.50 4.73 -26.94
CA LEU A 78 12.06 4.54 -27.06
C LEU A 78 11.54 3.42 -26.14
N SER A 79 12.22 2.28 -26.11
CA SER A 79 11.92 1.17 -25.19
C SER A 79 11.92 1.64 -23.73
N TYR A 80 12.94 2.41 -23.36
CA TYR A 80 13.06 2.96 -22.00
C TYR A 80 11.93 3.94 -21.66
N ILE A 81 11.60 4.87 -22.57
CA ILE A 81 10.48 5.80 -22.40
C ILE A 81 9.15 5.03 -22.25
N PHE A 82 8.96 3.98 -23.04
CA PHE A 82 7.74 3.17 -22.93
C PHE A 82 7.66 2.44 -21.59
N THR A 83 8.77 1.93 -21.07
CA THR A 83 8.80 1.27 -19.76
C THR A 83 8.50 2.27 -18.63
N LEU A 84 9.05 3.49 -18.71
CA LEU A 84 8.74 4.55 -17.73
C LEU A 84 7.26 4.95 -17.75
N GLY A 85 6.70 5.12 -18.96
CA GLY A 85 5.30 5.50 -19.11
C GLY A 85 4.33 4.42 -18.61
N SER A 86 4.67 3.13 -18.79
CA SER A 86 3.87 2.02 -18.25
C SER A 86 3.95 1.98 -16.72
N GLY A 87 5.14 2.19 -16.14
CA GLY A 87 5.30 2.23 -14.68
C GLY A 87 4.61 3.42 -14.02
N ALA A 88 4.51 4.55 -14.70
CA ALA A 88 3.75 5.71 -14.21
C ALA A 88 2.23 5.46 -14.22
N GLU A 89 1.71 4.71 -15.20
CA GLU A 89 0.30 4.29 -15.23
C GLU A 89 -0.03 3.31 -14.10
N GLU A 90 0.89 2.38 -13.81
CA GLU A 90 0.72 1.38 -12.74
C GLU A 90 0.81 2.02 -11.33
N GLN A 91 1.46 3.17 -11.18
CA GLN A 91 1.60 3.90 -9.90
C GLN A 91 0.58 5.03 -9.72
N GLY A 92 0.01 5.57 -10.80
CA GLY A 92 -0.92 6.70 -10.78
C GLY A 92 -2.38 6.29 -10.88
N GLY A 93 -2.71 5.02 -10.71
CA GLY A 93 -4.08 4.52 -10.82
C GLY A 93 -5.02 4.96 -9.68
N ASN A 94 -4.50 5.60 -8.63
CA ASN A 94 -5.28 6.08 -7.49
C ASN A 94 -5.24 7.61 -7.27
N ASP A 95 -4.52 8.36 -8.13
CA ASP A 95 -4.48 9.81 -7.95
C ASP A 95 -5.32 10.52 -9.02
N ASP A 96 -6.35 11.21 -8.55
CA ASP A 96 -7.06 12.33 -9.16
C ASP A 96 -8.05 12.03 -10.29
N VAL A 97 -9.31 12.17 -10.00
CA VAL A 97 -10.21 13.22 -10.52
C VAL A 97 -11.67 12.95 -10.09
N ASP A 98 -12.20 13.89 -9.35
CA ASP A 98 -13.57 14.04 -8.88
C ASP A 98 -14.65 14.11 -10.00
N ASP A 99 -14.94 13.01 -10.69
CA ASP A 99 -16.10 12.93 -11.56
C ASP A 99 -16.60 11.46 -11.63
N GLU A 100 -17.08 10.92 -10.49
CA GLU A 100 -17.50 9.53 -10.32
C GLU A 100 -18.59 9.07 -11.30
N GLU A 101 -19.49 9.93 -11.74
CA GLU A 101 -20.56 9.55 -12.67
C GLU A 101 -20.12 9.40 -14.14
N GLU A 102 -18.97 9.97 -14.57
CA GLU A 102 -18.45 9.83 -15.94
C GLU A 102 -17.33 8.79 -16.07
N GLU A 103 -16.74 8.32 -14.97
CA GLU A 103 -15.54 7.46 -14.98
C GLU A 103 -15.82 5.99 -15.23
N GLU A 104 -16.90 5.40 -14.78
CA GLU A 104 -17.18 3.98 -15.05
C GLU A 104 -17.30 3.67 -16.56
N GLU A 105 -17.88 4.58 -17.37
CA GLU A 105 -17.89 4.44 -18.83
C GLU A 105 -16.55 4.85 -19.49
N SER A 106 -15.75 5.71 -18.85
CA SER A 106 -14.51 6.25 -19.39
C SER A 106 -13.31 5.33 -19.08
N SER A 107 -13.20 4.79 -17.87
CA SER A 107 -12.11 3.90 -17.45
C SER A 107 -12.10 2.59 -18.25
N ALA A 108 -13.26 2.00 -18.49
CA ALA A 108 -13.40 0.80 -19.32
C ALA A 108 -12.95 0.99 -20.78
N ARG A 109 -12.76 2.24 -21.25
CA ARG A 109 -12.37 2.57 -22.63
C ARG A 109 -10.92 3.02 -22.77
N ARG A 110 -10.21 3.32 -21.69
CA ARG A 110 -8.78 3.71 -21.77
C ARG A 110 -7.93 2.48 -22.07
N LEU A 111 -7.25 2.51 -23.21
CA LEU A 111 -6.29 1.47 -23.56
C LEU A 111 -5.04 1.63 -22.71
N PRO A 112 -4.51 0.57 -22.09
CA PRO A 112 -3.25 0.63 -21.35
C PRO A 112 -2.14 1.29 -22.15
N PHE A 113 -1.29 2.09 -21.53
CA PHE A 113 -0.22 2.85 -22.17
C PHE A 113 0.65 1.96 -23.09
N LYS A 114 1.00 0.76 -22.64
CA LYS A 114 1.74 -0.25 -23.44
C LYS A 114 1.03 -0.62 -24.74
N VAL A 115 -0.30 -0.61 -24.75
CA VAL A 115 -1.11 -0.84 -25.95
C VAL A 115 -1.14 0.42 -26.80
N LEU A 116 -1.35 1.61 -26.20
CA LEU A 116 -1.38 2.89 -26.89
C LEU A 116 -0.09 3.13 -27.68
N VAL A 117 1.09 2.98 -27.06
CA VAL A 117 2.38 3.17 -27.74
C VAL A 117 2.57 2.20 -28.91
N SER A 118 1.99 0.99 -28.82
CA SER A 118 2.02 0.01 -29.91
C SER A 118 1.14 0.42 -31.10
N HIS A 119 0.22 1.38 -30.93
CA HIS A 119 -0.70 1.85 -31.96
C HIS A 119 -0.28 3.17 -32.63
N VAL A 120 0.72 3.86 -32.13
CA VAL A 120 1.16 5.16 -32.66
C VAL A 120 1.70 5.05 -34.09
N CYS A 121 2.66 4.16 -34.36
CA CYS A 121 3.21 3.92 -35.67
C CYS A 121 3.86 2.54 -35.79
N ARG A 122 4.18 2.11 -37.01
CA ARG A 122 4.80 0.81 -37.26
C ARG A 122 6.10 0.58 -36.50
N ARG A 123 6.96 1.61 -36.41
CA ARG A 123 8.23 1.52 -35.67
C ARG A 123 7.97 1.35 -34.17
N TRP A 124 7.09 2.16 -33.58
CA TRP A 124 6.76 2.10 -32.16
C TRP A 124 6.15 0.75 -31.79
N ARG A 125 5.28 0.22 -32.66
CA ARG A 125 4.72 -1.13 -32.48
C ARG A 125 5.81 -2.20 -32.40
N VAL A 126 6.80 -2.16 -33.29
CA VAL A 126 7.91 -3.12 -33.25
C VAL A 126 8.71 -2.97 -31.96
N VAL A 127 9.07 -1.74 -31.58
CA VAL A 127 9.81 -1.47 -30.33
C VAL A 127 9.01 -1.93 -29.13
N ALA A 128 7.72 -1.59 -29.02
CA ALA A 128 6.87 -1.97 -27.91
C ALA A 128 6.74 -3.51 -27.78
N ILE A 129 6.50 -4.22 -28.88
CA ILE A 129 6.38 -5.69 -28.87
C ILE A 129 7.72 -6.36 -28.50
N GLU A 130 8.84 -5.81 -28.91
CA GLU A 130 10.17 -6.32 -28.59
C GLU A 130 10.62 -6.00 -27.16
N THR A 131 10.04 -4.97 -26.52
CA THR A 131 10.33 -4.56 -25.15
C THR A 131 9.60 -5.45 -24.16
N SER A 132 10.22 -6.55 -23.76
CA SER A 132 9.59 -7.59 -22.95
C SER A 132 9.12 -7.09 -21.57
N MET A 133 9.76 -6.07 -21.01
CA MET A 133 9.40 -5.47 -19.73
C MET A 133 8.00 -4.81 -19.71
N LEU A 134 7.48 -4.40 -20.87
CA LEU A 134 6.13 -3.84 -20.97
C LEU A 134 5.01 -4.87 -20.74
N TRP A 135 5.32 -6.15 -20.82
CA TRP A 135 4.35 -7.23 -20.86
C TRP A 135 4.45 -8.15 -19.63
N THR A 136 5.03 -7.63 -18.53
CA THR A 136 5.31 -8.43 -17.31
C THR A 136 4.19 -8.41 -16.30
N PHE A 137 3.34 -7.39 -16.30
CA PHE A 137 2.18 -7.28 -15.41
C PHE A 137 0.95 -7.98 -16.00
N LEU A 138 0.35 -8.90 -15.24
CA LEU A 138 -0.76 -9.76 -15.64
C LEU A 138 -1.89 -9.68 -14.61
N ASP A 139 -3.02 -9.13 -15.03
CA ASP A 139 -4.23 -8.94 -14.22
C ASP A 139 -5.38 -9.91 -14.53
N PHE A 140 -5.38 -10.53 -15.72
CA PHE A 140 -6.42 -11.42 -16.21
C PHE A 140 -7.84 -10.84 -16.28
N ALA A 141 -7.95 -9.53 -16.23
CA ALA A 141 -9.21 -8.78 -16.18
C ALA A 141 -10.09 -8.94 -17.42
N GLU A 142 -9.52 -9.37 -18.56
CA GLU A 142 -10.27 -9.51 -19.82
C GLU A 142 -11.22 -10.72 -19.87
N GLY A 143 -11.07 -11.66 -18.95
CA GLY A 143 -11.83 -12.92 -18.94
C GLY A 143 -11.45 -13.91 -20.05
N PRO A 144 -12.02 -15.15 -19.99
CA PRO A 144 -11.70 -16.18 -20.95
C PRO A 144 -12.06 -15.78 -22.39
N PRO A 145 -11.26 -16.21 -23.37
CA PRO A 145 -10.18 -17.20 -23.29
C PRO A 145 -8.81 -16.67 -22.84
N PHE A 146 -8.70 -15.47 -22.25
CA PHE A 146 -7.48 -14.84 -21.76
C PHE A 146 -6.40 -14.62 -22.85
N ASP A 147 -6.83 -14.23 -24.03
CA ASP A 147 -5.93 -14.04 -25.18
C ASP A 147 -4.98 -12.85 -24.99
N LYS A 148 -5.43 -11.78 -24.30
CA LYS A 148 -4.57 -10.65 -23.92
C LYS A 148 -3.43 -11.13 -23.01
N SER A 149 -3.78 -11.75 -21.90
CA SER A 149 -2.82 -12.24 -20.90
C SER A 149 -1.89 -13.31 -21.46
N ARG A 150 -2.38 -14.23 -22.28
CA ARG A 150 -1.53 -15.21 -23.03
C ARG A 150 -0.52 -14.50 -23.92
N THR A 151 -0.95 -13.50 -24.68
CA THR A 151 -0.08 -12.73 -25.56
C THR A 151 0.96 -11.95 -24.77
N TRP A 152 0.60 -11.38 -23.62
CA TRP A 152 1.54 -10.66 -22.76
C TRP A 152 2.54 -11.60 -22.12
N LEU A 153 2.08 -12.75 -21.65
CA LEU A 153 2.94 -13.81 -21.12
C LEU A 153 3.97 -14.29 -22.15
N GLU A 154 3.58 -14.44 -23.43
CA GLU A 154 4.49 -14.79 -24.52
C GLU A 154 5.49 -13.64 -24.78
N ARG A 155 5.03 -12.38 -24.79
CA ARG A 155 5.87 -11.20 -25.03
C ARG A 155 6.82 -10.89 -23.89
N SER A 156 6.47 -11.26 -22.66
CA SER A 156 7.34 -11.09 -21.49
C SER A 156 8.61 -11.93 -21.59
N LYS A 157 8.63 -12.96 -22.44
CA LYS A 157 9.77 -13.86 -22.69
C LYS A 157 10.33 -14.44 -21.37
N GLY A 158 11.57 -14.10 -21.01
CA GLY A 158 12.24 -14.53 -19.77
C GLY A 158 12.23 -13.49 -18.64
N CYS A 159 11.51 -12.37 -18.77
CA CYS A 159 11.41 -11.36 -17.73
C CYS A 159 10.63 -11.87 -16.51
N LEU A 160 10.88 -11.28 -15.36
CA LEU A 160 10.11 -11.55 -14.14
C LEU A 160 8.66 -11.09 -14.35
N LEU A 161 7.73 -11.74 -13.65
CA LEU A 161 6.31 -11.51 -13.78
C LEU A 161 5.74 -10.94 -12.48
N ASP A 162 4.87 -9.96 -12.64
CA ASP A 162 4.00 -9.44 -11.61
C ASP A 162 2.58 -9.92 -11.92
N ILE A 163 2.00 -10.66 -11.00
CA ILE A 163 0.70 -11.32 -11.17
C ILE A 163 -0.22 -10.83 -10.07
N GLU A 164 -1.31 -10.23 -10.49
CA GLU A 164 -2.38 -9.73 -9.63
C GLU A 164 -3.69 -10.41 -10.04
N LEU A 165 -4.37 -11.04 -9.08
CA LEU A 165 -5.61 -11.76 -9.29
C LEU A 165 -6.66 -11.23 -8.34
N ASP A 166 -7.55 -10.38 -8.85
CA ASP A 166 -8.76 -9.99 -8.15
C ASP A 166 -9.87 -11.00 -8.43
N CYS A 167 -10.20 -11.80 -7.41
CA CYS A 167 -11.28 -12.78 -7.45
C CYS A 167 -12.41 -12.42 -6.48
N THR A 168 -12.51 -11.16 -6.08
CA THR A 168 -13.60 -10.66 -5.25
C THR A 168 -14.91 -10.63 -6.03
N THR A 169 -16.03 -10.76 -5.34
CA THR A 169 -17.38 -10.65 -5.92
C THR A 169 -18.07 -9.47 -5.23
N VAL A 170 -18.76 -8.63 -5.98
CA VAL A 170 -19.66 -7.62 -5.38
C VAL A 170 -21.01 -8.29 -5.20
N ASP A 171 -21.56 -8.24 -4.02
CA ASP A 171 -22.90 -8.73 -3.75
C ASP A 171 -23.92 -7.82 -4.43
N GLU A 172 -24.51 -8.30 -5.54
CA GLU A 172 -25.56 -7.57 -6.28
C GLU A 172 -26.88 -7.41 -5.46
N ASP A 173 -26.98 -8.03 -4.29
CA ASP A 173 -28.19 -8.02 -3.47
C ASP A 173 -28.35 -6.74 -2.59
N ALA A 174 -27.30 -5.95 -2.39
CA ALA A 174 -27.35 -4.72 -1.60
C ALA A 174 -28.13 -3.58 -2.30
N SER A 175 -28.23 -3.59 -3.63
CA SER A 175 -28.90 -2.51 -4.39
C SER A 175 -30.38 -2.72 -4.69
N SER A 176 -31.02 -3.83 -4.25
CA SER A 176 -32.41 -4.14 -4.59
C SER A 176 -33.46 -3.81 -3.52
N ASN A 177 -33.09 -3.24 -2.37
CA ASN A 177 -34.03 -2.96 -1.26
C ASN A 177 -34.62 -1.53 -1.23
N GLY A 178 -34.58 -0.80 -2.32
CA GLY A 178 -35.07 0.58 -2.39
C GLY A 178 -36.26 0.81 -3.27
N SER A 179 -37.40 0.11 -3.11
CA SER A 179 -38.73 0.63 -3.49
C SER A 179 -39.87 -0.33 -3.14
N ASP A 180 -40.27 -0.37 -1.89
CA ASP A 180 -41.61 -0.86 -1.53
C ASP A 180 -42.50 0.34 -1.21
N ASP A 181 -43.30 0.69 -2.22
CA ASP A 181 -44.45 1.58 -2.11
C ASP A 181 -45.42 1.12 -1.00
N HIS A 182 -45.47 1.87 0.09
CA HIS A 182 -46.54 1.75 1.09
C HIS A 182 -47.86 2.14 0.47
N ALA A 183 -48.65 1.15 0.06
CA ALA A 183 -50.06 1.29 -0.14
C ALA A 183 -50.82 0.65 1.03
N ASP A 184 -51.29 1.53 1.93
CA ASP A 184 -52.28 1.26 2.95
C ASP A 184 -53.52 0.62 2.37
N THR A 185 -53.91 -0.59 2.81
CA THR A 185 -55.35 -0.96 2.90
C THR A 185 -55.60 -2.06 3.92
N SER A 186 -56.46 -1.71 4.82
CA SER A 186 -57.01 -2.44 5.96
C SER A 186 -57.84 -3.67 5.60
N SER A 187 -57.82 -4.63 6.54
CA SER A 187 -58.88 -5.53 7.00
C SER A 187 -59.37 -6.67 6.10
N GLY A 188 -59.41 -7.87 6.69
CA GLY A 188 -60.38 -8.91 6.42
C GLY A 188 -59.87 -10.36 6.55
N ASP A 189 -60.21 -11.01 7.66
CA ASP A 189 -60.22 -12.45 7.86
C ASP A 189 -60.64 -13.25 6.64
N ASP A 190 -59.96 -14.36 6.33
CA ASP A 190 -60.62 -15.67 6.24
C ASP A 190 -59.62 -16.80 5.91
N LEU A 191 -59.69 -17.84 6.72
CA LEU A 191 -59.05 -19.13 6.61
C LEU A 191 -59.59 -19.97 5.46
N VAL A 192 -58.75 -20.39 4.47
CA VAL A 192 -59.04 -21.61 3.68
C VAL A 192 -57.69 -22.30 3.30
N ALA A 193 -57.61 -23.60 3.54
CA ALA A 193 -56.52 -24.50 3.30
C ALA A 193 -56.28 -24.82 1.80
N PRO A 194 -55.10 -25.36 1.44
CA PRO A 194 -54.67 -25.51 0.06
C PRO A 194 -55.09 -26.86 -0.55
N GLU A 195 -55.66 -26.82 -1.73
CA GLU A 195 -55.74 -28.00 -2.62
C GLU A 195 -55.43 -27.66 -4.07
N ASP A 196 -54.52 -28.46 -4.64
CA ASP A 196 -54.32 -28.79 -6.04
C ASP A 196 -54.19 -27.67 -7.10
N ARG A 197 -52.93 -27.35 -7.46
CA ARG A 197 -52.62 -26.86 -8.79
C ARG A 197 -51.84 -27.89 -9.59
N VAL A 198 -52.55 -28.46 -10.54
CA VAL A 198 -52.08 -29.31 -11.63
C VAL A 198 -51.05 -28.53 -12.48
N ALA A 199 -49.84 -29.08 -12.61
CA ALA A 199 -48.79 -28.56 -13.47
C ALA A 199 -49.19 -28.72 -14.95
N MET A 200 -49.24 -27.60 -15.69
CA MET A 200 -49.31 -27.59 -17.14
C MET A 200 -47.92 -27.75 -17.75
N PRO A 201 -47.68 -28.65 -18.69
CA PRO A 201 -46.39 -28.80 -19.37
C PRO A 201 -46.30 -27.83 -20.56
N GLY A 202 -45.24 -27.02 -20.63
CA GLY A 202 -44.88 -26.28 -21.84
C GLY A 202 -44.59 -24.78 -21.70
N GLY A 203 -43.93 -24.35 -20.62
CA GLY A 203 -43.27 -23.03 -20.63
C GLY A 203 -41.83 -23.15 -21.17
N PRO A 204 -41.31 -22.16 -21.92
CA PRO A 204 -39.91 -22.15 -22.29
C PRO A 204 -39.04 -22.22 -21.02
N ALA A 205 -37.99 -23.01 -21.07
CA ALA A 205 -37.00 -23.10 -19.97
C ALA A 205 -36.53 -21.68 -19.61
N PRO A 206 -36.36 -21.37 -18.31
CA PRO A 206 -35.79 -20.10 -17.92
C PRO A 206 -34.47 -19.95 -18.63
N ILE A 207 -34.33 -18.86 -19.40
CA ILE A 207 -33.06 -18.41 -19.95
C ILE A 207 -32.19 -18.20 -18.73
N LYS A 208 -31.13 -19.02 -18.57
CA LYS A 208 -30.12 -18.78 -17.55
C LYS A 208 -29.73 -17.33 -17.67
N ALA A 209 -29.90 -16.57 -16.59
CA ALA A 209 -29.39 -15.23 -16.47
C ALA A 209 -27.93 -15.28 -16.92
N LYS A 210 -27.57 -14.48 -17.91
CA LYS A 210 -26.18 -14.27 -18.27
C LYS A 210 -25.60 -13.63 -17.03
N GLU A 211 -24.72 -14.37 -16.34
CA GLU A 211 -23.88 -13.77 -15.30
C GLU A 211 -23.29 -12.49 -15.89
N THR A 212 -23.67 -11.36 -15.34
CA THR A 212 -23.15 -10.04 -15.76
C THR A 212 -21.71 -10.02 -15.25
N ARG A 213 -20.77 -10.22 -16.15
CA ARG A 213 -19.35 -10.23 -15.81
C ARG A 213 -18.95 -8.83 -15.37
N GLN A 214 -18.49 -8.69 -14.15
CA GLN A 214 -17.84 -7.49 -13.69
C GLN A 214 -16.50 -7.35 -14.43
N LEU A 215 -16.29 -6.22 -15.08
CA LEU A 215 -15.03 -5.90 -15.74
C LEU A 215 -13.95 -5.75 -14.66
N GLY A 216 -12.81 -6.39 -14.86
CA GLY A 216 -11.64 -6.24 -13.98
C GLY A 216 -11.37 -7.44 -13.08
N ARG A 217 -12.36 -8.35 -12.88
CA ARG A 217 -12.26 -9.45 -11.91
C ARG A 217 -12.21 -10.83 -12.56
N VAL A 218 -11.51 -11.76 -11.91
CA VAL A 218 -11.40 -13.15 -12.34
C VAL A 218 -12.51 -13.97 -11.68
N SER A 219 -13.45 -14.49 -12.50
CA SER A 219 -14.49 -15.37 -11.98
C SER A 219 -13.89 -16.63 -11.32
N PRO A 220 -14.42 -17.09 -10.18
CA PRO A 220 -14.00 -18.36 -9.55
C PRO A 220 -14.01 -19.56 -10.50
N ALA A 221 -14.94 -19.59 -11.46
CA ALA A 221 -15.03 -20.64 -12.47
C ALA A 221 -13.85 -20.63 -13.45
N ASP A 222 -13.30 -19.45 -13.74
CA ASP A 222 -12.21 -19.24 -14.69
C ASP A 222 -10.82 -19.39 -14.03
N LEU A 223 -10.73 -19.31 -12.70
CA LEU A 223 -9.49 -19.36 -11.95
C LEU A 223 -8.64 -20.62 -12.25
N SER A 224 -9.30 -21.75 -12.54
CA SER A 224 -8.57 -22.97 -12.93
C SER A 224 -7.80 -22.78 -14.23
N VAL A 225 -8.32 -22.01 -15.18
CA VAL A 225 -7.66 -21.71 -16.46
C VAL A 225 -6.49 -20.75 -16.24
N VAL A 226 -6.72 -19.69 -15.44
CA VAL A 226 -5.66 -18.73 -15.08
C VAL A 226 -4.52 -19.42 -14.37
N ARG A 227 -4.82 -20.24 -13.36
CA ARG A 227 -3.84 -21.05 -12.63
C ARG A 227 -2.98 -21.91 -13.59
N ASP A 228 -3.60 -22.62 -14.52
CA ASP A 228 -2.88 -23.47 -15.46
C ASP A 228 -1.99 -22.67 -16.43
N LEU A 229 -2.30 -21.37 -16.64
CA LEU A 229 -1.46 -20.45 -17.41
C LEU A 229 -0.24 -19.96 -16.63
N ILE A 230 -0.40 -19.61 -15.35
CA ILE A 230 0.66 -18.95 -14.58
C ILE A 230 1.61 -19.94 -13.89
N LEU A 231 1.13 -21.11 -13.44
CA LEU A 231 1.94 -22.08 -12.68
C LEU A 231 3.21 -22.56 -13.42
N PRO A 232 3.23 -22.78 -14.75
CA PRO A 232 4.47 -23.14 -15.45
C PRO A 232 5.57 -22.08 -15.34
N HIS A 233 5.22 -20.87 -14.91
CA HIS A 233 6.09 -19.70 -14.86
C HIS A 233 6.50 -19.29 -13.43
N VAL A 234 6.20 -20.09 -12.39
CA VAL A 234 6.53 -19.77 -10.98
C VAL A 234 7.99 -19.38 -10.78
N ALA A 235 8.91 -20.00 -11.54
CA ALA A 235 10.34 -19.64 -11.46
C ALA A 235 10.66 -18.18 -11.87
N ARG A 236 9.71 -17.47 -12.46
CA ARG A 236 9.83 -16.07 -12.90
C ARG A 236 8.92 -15.11 -12.12
N TRP A 237 8.10 -15.60 -11.18
CA TRP A 237 7.24 -14.73 -10.40
C TRP A 237 8.11 -13.78 -9.56
N ARG A 238 7.83 -12.49 -9.64
CA ARG A 238 8.41 -11.45 -8.79
C ARG A 238 7.40 -10.96 -7.76
N VAL A 239 6.18 -10.68 -8.20
CA VAL A 239 5.05 -10.31 -7.37
C VAL A 239 3.95 -11.35 -7.61
N PHE A 240 3.35 -11.82 -6.54
CA PHE A 240 2.12 -12.59 -6.59
C PHE A 240 1.13 -12.03 -5.58
N GLU A 241 0.03 -11.52 -6.09
CA GLU A 241 -1.06 -10.94 -5.32
C GLU A 241 -2.37 -11.64 -5.66
N LEU A 242 -3.15 -11.96 -4.62
CA LEU A 242 -4.44 -12.63 -4.75
C LEU A 242 -5.42 -12.02 -3.77
N MET A 243 -6.53 -11.51 -4.26
CA MET A 243 -7.63 -10.94 -3.50
C MET A 243 -8.88 -11.81 -3.68
N VAL A 244 -9.51 -12.19 -2.58
CA VAL A 244 -10.72 -13.03 -2.55
C VAL A 244 -11.63 -12.60 -1.39
N ASN A 245 -12.93 -12.78 -1.53
CA ASN A 245 -13.89 -12.77 -0.41
C ASN A 245 -14.43 -14.18 -0.05
N ASP A 246 -14.14 -15.22 -0.84
CA ASP A 246 -14.41 -16.63 -0.49
C ASP A 246 -13.10 -17.36 -0.18
N TYR A 247 -12.89 -17.76 1.08
CA TYR A 247 -11.70 -18.51 1.50
C TYR A 247 -11.53 -19.84 0.79
N GLN A 248 -12.59 -20.44 0.22
CA GLN A 248 -12.50 -21.65 -0.59
C GLN A 248 -11.57 -21.45 -1.79
N ILE A 249 -11.58 -20.26 -2.39
CA ILE A 249 -10.70 -19.89 -3.51
C ILE A 249 -9.25 -19.81 -3.02
N MET A 250 -9.01 -19.09 -1.94
CA MET A 250 -7.69 -18.98 -1.31
C MET A 250 -7.12 -20.36 -0.95
N TYR A 251 -7.93 -21.20 -0.30
CA TYR A 251 -7.57 -22.57 0.06
C TYR A 251 -7.18 -23.40 -1.18
N GLY A 252 -7.95 -23.28 -2.28
CA GLY A 252 -7.68 -23.95 -3.53
C GLY A 252 -6.33 -23.56 -4.15
N ILE A 253 -6.01 -22.26 -4.14
CA ILE A 253 -4.73 -21.76 -4.64
C ILE A 253 -3.58 -22.18 -3.72
N LEU A 254 -3.67 -22.01 -2.41
CA LEU A 254 -2.63 -22.41 -1.46
C LEU A 254 -2.33 -23.92 -1.55
N SER A 255 -3.38 -24.75 -1.67
CA SER A 255 -3.20 -26.20 -1.84
C SER A 255 -2.46 -26.55 -3.13
N THR A 256 -2.60 -25.74 -4.18
CA THR A 256 -1.90 -25.90 -5.45
C THR A 256 -0.45 -25.40 -5.39
N LEU A 257 -0.19 -24.31 -4.63
CA LEU A 257 1.15 -23.77 -4.46
C LEU A 257 2.02 -24.61 -3.50
N ALA A 258 1.40 -25.30 -2.55
CA ALA A 258 2.11 -26.10 -1.54
C ALA A 258 3.05 -27.20 -2.11
N PRO A 259 2.70 -27.97 -3.17
CA PRO A 259 3.59 -28.97 -3.74
C PRO A 259 4.73 -28.40 -4.59
N ILE A 260 4.67 -27.14 -5.00
CA ILE A 260 5.70 -26.48 -5.82
C ILE A 260 7.00 -26.38 -5.02
N PRO A 261 8.15 -26.80 -5.59
CA PRO A 261 9.39 -26.91 -4.81
C PRO A 261 9.91 -25.57 -4.28
N GLU A 262 9.83 -24.52 -5.09
CA GLU A 262 10.37 -23.19 -4.77
C GLU A 262 9.82 -22.11 -5.71
N ALA A 263 9.84 -20.85 -5.24
CA ALA A 263 9.62 -19.64 -6.03
C ALA A 263 10.88 -18.75 -5.95
N PRO A 264 11.91 -19.04 -6.77
CA PRO A 264 13.26 -18.52 -6.54
C PRO A 264 13.41 -17.01 -6.81
N GLN A 265 12.49 -16.39 -7.53
CA GLN A 265 12.53 -14.96 -7.88
C GLN A 265 11.42 -14.14 -7.19
N LEU A 266 10.57 -14.79 -6.40
CA LEU A 266 9.47 -14.12 -5.72
C LEU A 266 10.03 -13.15 -4.67
N GLN A 267 9.62 -11.90 -4.78
CA GLN A 267 10.02 -10.80 -3.89
C GLN A 267 8.84 -10.31 -3.04
N VAL A 268 7.63 -10.37 -3.59
CA VAL A 268 6.41 -9.89 -2.94
C VAL A 268 5.34 -10.96 -3.00
N LEU A 269 4.77 -11.29 -1.84
CA LEU A 269 3.63 -12.19 -1.70
C LEU A 269 2.55 -11.46 -0.92
N ARG A 270 1.40 -11.19 -1.57
CA ARG A 270 0.24 -10.56 -0.96
C ARG A 270 -0.97 -11.46 -1.14
N LEU A 271 -1.61 -11.78 -0.03
CA LEU A 271 -2.78 -12.65 0.01
C LEU A 271 -3.84 -11.97 0.87
N TYR A 272 -4.96 -11.59 0.24
CA TYR A 272 -6.07 -10.90 0.89
C TYR A 272 -7.31 -11.78 0.86
N HIS A 273 -7.90 -11.99 2.01
CA HIS A 273 -9.22 -12.56 2.17
C HIS A 273 -10.08 -11.54 2.89
N TYR A 274 -10.96 -10.91 2.16
CA TYR A 274 -11.96 -10.00 2.69
C TYR A 274 -13.17 -10.84 3.13
N ASP A 275 -13.49 -10.86 4.42
CA ASP A 275 -14.57 -11.64 5.01
C ASP A 275 -15.55 -10.68 5.68
N ASP A 276 -16.62 -10.36 4.97
CA ASP A 276 -17.64 -9.39 5.41
C ASP A 276 -18.56 -9.98 6.50
N ASP A 277 -18.53 -11.32 6.72
CA ASP A 277 -19.46 -12.03 7.61
C ASP A 277 -18.85 -12.40 8.98
N ASN A 278 -17.59 -12.05 9.29
CA ASN A 278 -16.88 -12.66 10.41
C ASN A 278 -16.84 -11.81 11.68
N ASP A 279 -17.98 -11.72 12.40
CA ASP A 279 -18.10 -11.08 13.73
C ASP A 279 -17.34 -11.81 14.86
N GLU A 280 -16.85 -13.05 14.62
CA GLU A 280 -16.17 -13.87 15.63
C GLU A 280 -14.66 -13.98 15.36
N TYR A 281 -13.85 -13.07 15.90
CA TYR A 281 -12.38 -13.11 15.84
C TYR A 281 -11.72 -14.26 16.61
N ASP A 282 -12.45 -15.10 17.30
CA ASP A 282 -11.88 -16.16 18.12
C ASP A 282 -11.55 -17.42 17.34
N HIS A 283 -12.36 -17.80 16.36
CA HIS A 283 -12.23 -19.07 15.63
C HIS A 283 -12.36 -18.90 14.13
N PHE A 284 -11.43 -19.48 13.42
CA PHE A 284 -11.42 -19.48 11.95
C PHE A 284 -12.64 -20.21 11.37
N SER A 285 -13.35 -19.55 10.47
CA SER A 285 -14.50 -20.06 9.74
C SER A 285 -14.21 -20.10 8.22
N PRO A 286 -14.67 -21.12 7.48
CA PRO A 286 -15.26 -22.36 8.00
C PRO A 286 -14.18 -23.35 8.47
N PRO A 287 -14.42 -24.11 9.54
CA PRO A 287 -13.39 -24.95 10.19
C PRO A 287 -12.72 -26.00 9.29
N HIS A 288 -13.39 -26.44 8.22
CA HIS A 288 -12.83 -27.45 7.31
C HIS A 288 -11.75 -26.89 6.38
N LEU A 289 -11.65 -25.58 6.24
CA LEU A 289 -10.61 -24.88 5.46
C LEU A 289 -9.43 -24.39 6.32
N LYS A 290 -9.47 -24.65 7.63
CA LYS A 290 -8.44 -24.22 8.58
C LYS A 290 -7.07 -24.88 8.39
N GLN A 291 -6.94 -25.91 7.53
CA GLN A 291 -5.67 -26.58 7.33
C GLN A 291 -4.63 -25.60 6.74
N PRO A 292 -3.50 -25.34 7.44
CA PRO A 292 -2.49 -24.43 6.93
C PRO A 292 -1.66 -25.11 5.81
N PHE A 293 -1.14 -24.29 4.91
CA PHE A 293 -0.24 -24.71 3.84
C PHE A 293 1.09 -23.96 3.92
N ALA A 294 2.15 -24.58 3.40
CA ALA A 294 3.42 -23.93 3.14
C ALA A 294 3.58 -23.74 1.62
N PRO A 295 3.19 -22.59 1.05
CA PRO A 295 3.41 -22.31 -0.36
C PRO A 295 4.88 -22.52 -0.73
N PHE A 296 5.13 -23.08 -1.92
CA PHE A 296 6.49 -23.35 -2.41
C PHE A 296 7.32 -24.23 -1.46
N ARG A 297 6.68 -25.08 -0.67
CA ARG A 297 7.31 -25.86 0.42
C ARG A 297 8.10 -24.99 1.39
N GLY A 298 7.69 -23.74 1.56
CA GLY A 298 8.39 -22.74 2.38
C GLY A 298 9.68 -22.19 1.75
N HIS A 299 9.92 -22.38 0.45
CA HIS A 299 11.14 -21.92 -0.23
C HIS A 299 10.88 -20.79 -1.23
N ALA A 300 11.08 -19.55 -0.77
CA ALA A 300 11.10 -18.34 -1.59
C ALA A 300 12.27 -17.45 -1.10
N PRO A 301 13.52 -17.75 -1.51
CA PRO A 301 14.73 -17.21 -0.89
C PRO A 301 14.96 -15.71 -1.13
N ASN A 302 14.25 -15.11 -2.08
CA ASN A 302 14.34 -13.69 -2.41
C ASN A 302 13.10 -12.90 -1.93
N LEU A 303 12.25 -13.50 -1.10
CA LEU A 303 11.05 -12.85 -0.60
C LEU A 303 11.43 -11.75 0.39
N LEU A 304 10.92 -10.55 0.15
CA LEU A 304 11.20 -9.33 0.92
C LEU A 304 9.94 -8.80 1.61
N GLN A 305 8.79 -8.91 0.93
CA GLN A 305 7.52 -8.40 1.44
C GLN A 305 6.49 -9.53 1.52
N VAL A 306 5.83 -9.62 2.66
CA VAL A 306 4.71 -10.54 2.91
C VAL A 306 3.55 -9.79 3.51
N VAL A 307 2.40 -9.89 2.86
CA VAL A 307 1.11 -9.43 3.36
C VAL A 307 0.18 -10.63 3.45
N LEU A 308 -0.36 -10.88 4.64
CA LEU A 308 -1.33 -11.94 4.92
C LEU A 308 -2.53 -11.33 5.63
N TRP A 309 -3.59 -11.09 4.89
CA TRP A 309 -4.84 -10.52 5.37
C TRP A 309 -5.92 -11.59 5.41
N GLY A 310 -6.36 -11.97 6.62
CA GLY A 310 -7.28 -13.09 6.83
C GLY A 310 -6.73 -14.46 6.40
N VAL A 311 -5.47 -14.53 5.98
CA VAL A 311 -4.86 -15.72 5.38
C VAL A 311 -3.74 -16.27 6.25
N HIS A 312 -3.91 -17.48 6.76
CA HIS A 312 -2.90 -18.15 7.57
C HIS A 312 -2.11 -19.19 6.77
N VAL A 313 -0.86 -19.37 7.16
CA VAL A 313 0.08 -20.33 6.56
C VAL A 313 0.59 -21.30 7.62
N ASP A 314 1.32 -22.34 7.22
CA ASP A 314 2.06 -23.18 8.16
C ASP A 314 3.28 -22.39 8.68
N TRP A 315 3.07 -21.66 9.78
CA TRP A 315 4.05 -20.76 10.39
C TRP A 315 5.38 -21.45 10.74
N GLU A 316 5.37 -22.76 11.04
CA GLU A 316 6.58 -23.50 11.41
C GLU A 316 7.42 -23.87 10.19
N THR A 317 6.78 -24.23 9.07
CA THR A 317 7.44 -24.78 7.88
C THR A 317 7.66 -23.74 6.78
N CYS A 318 7.05 -22.56 6.86
CA CYS A 318 7.28 -21.45 5.92
C CYS A 318 8.66 -20.81 6.16
N GLY A 319 9.70 -21.41 5.58
CA GLY A 319 11.09 -20.95 5.70
C GLY A 319 11.39 -19.62 5.02
N PHE A 320 10.44 -19.05 4.27
CA PHE A 320 10.55 -17.74 3.63
C PHE A 320 10.15 -16.55 4.52
N LEU A 321 9.49 -16.79 5.66
CA LEU A 321 9.09 -15.72 6.57
C LEU A 321 10.26 -14.98 7.25
N PRO A 322 11.39 -15.61 7.59
CA PRO A 322 12.58 -14.89 8.03
C PRO A 322 13.28 -14.16 6.87
N GLY A 323 13.85 -12.97 7.16
CA GLY A 323 14.63 -12.19 6.20
C GLY A 323 13.82 -11.17 5.42
N LEU A 324 12.63 -10.82 5.94
CA LEU A 324 11.73 -9.84 5.33
C LEU A 324 12.20 -8.41 5.57
N GLU A 325 11.85 -7.53 4.64
CA GLU A 325 11.93 -6.08 4.74
C GLU A 325 10.60 -5.48 5.20
N GLU A 326 9.48 -6.12 4.81
CA GLU A 326 8.12 -5.70 5.17
C GLU A 326 7.28 -6.92 5.57
N LEU A 327 6.57 -6.81 6.69
CA LEU A 327 5.65 -7.83 7.18
C LEU A 327 4.34 -7.19 7.61
N GLU A 328 3.26 -7.64 6.99
CA GLU A 328 1.91 -7.29 7.37
C GLU A 328 1.11 -8.54 7.73
N LEU A 329 0.53 -8.54 8.91
CA LEU A 329 -0.40 -9.56 9.40
C LEU A 329 -1.70 -8.89 9.79
N ALA A 330 -2.79 -9.22 9.09
CA ALA A 330 -4.08 -8.59 9.31
C ALA A 330 -5.21 -9.62 9.43
N TYR A 331 -6.20 -9.32 10.26
CA TYR A 331 -7.49 -10.03 10.41
C TYR A 331 -7.36 -11.55 10.64
N HIS A 332 -6.35 -11.98 11.39
CA HIS A 332 -6.24 -13.38 11.79
C HIS A 332 -7.08 -13.65 13.04
N THR A 333 -7.97 -14.63 12.96
CA THR A 333 -8.64 -15.16 14.16
C THR A 333 -7.62 -15.74 15.15
N ARG A 334 -7.90 -15.69 16.44
CA ARG A 334 -6.93 -16.03 17.50
C ARG A 334 -6.32 -17.43 17.38
N ASP A 335 -7.09 -18.37 16.82
CA ASP A 335 -6.73 -19.78 16.72
C ASP A 335 -5.88 -20.15 15.48
N VAL A 336 -5.60 -19.18 14.56
CA VAL A 336 -4.70 -19.34 13.40
C VAL A 336 -3.51 -18.39 13.41
N ARG A 337 -3.40 -17.52 14.42
CA ARG A 337 -2.23 -16.63 14.59
C ARG A 337 -0.93 -17.41 14.75
N PRO A 338 0.23 -16.85 14.36
CA PRO A 338 1.51 -17.49 14.61
C PRO A 338 1.76 -17.69 16.12
N PRO A 339 2.24 -18.86 16.56
CA PRO A 339 2.69 -19.04 17.95
C PRO A 339 3.69 -17.95 18.34
N TYR A 340 3.66 -17.49 19.61
CA TYR A 340 4.52 -16.39 20.07
C TYR A 340 6.01 -16.60 19.73
N GLU A 341 6.55 -17.79 20.00
CA GLU A 341 7.96 -18.11 19.76
C GLU A 341 8.30 -18.08 18.24
N ILE A 342 7.34 -18.43 17.39
CA ILE A 342 7.51 -18.37 15.93
C ILE A 342 7.51 -16.93 15.47
N PHE A 343 6.55 -16.14 15.93
CA PHE A 343 6.45 -14.71 15.62
C PHE A 343 7.75 -13.97 16.01
N ILE A 344 8.23 -14.16 17.23
CA ILE A 344 9.49 -13.57 17.69
C ILE A 344 10.66 -14.01 16.80
N ARG A 345 10.73 -15.29 16.45
CA ARG A 345 11.79 -15.83 15.59
C ARG A 345 11.76 -15.23 14.18
N ILE A 346 10.59 -14.96 13.61
CA ILE A 346 10.44 -14.28 12.32
C ILE A 346 11.06 -12.88 12.42
N LEU A 347 10.69 -12.11 13.46
CA LEU A 347 11.20 -10.76 13.66
C LEU A 347 12.72 -10.73 13.90
N GLU A 348 13.25 -11.60 14.77
CA GLU A 348 14.70 -11.68 15.06
C GLU A 348 15.54 -12.07 13.84
N ARG A 349 14.95 -12.85 12.92
CA ARG A 349 15.62 -13.30 11.69
C ARG A 349 15.38 -12.39 10.49
N SER A 350 14.69 -11.27 10.68
CA SER A 350 14.45 -10.24 9.66
C SER A 350 15.18 -8.94 10.07
N PRO A 351 16.53 -8.91 9.98
CA PRO A 351 17.33 -7.78 10.47
C PRO A 351 17.11 -6.50 9.66
N ASP A 352 16.59 -6.61 8.45
CA ASP A 352 16.34 -5.51 7.53
C ASP A 352 14.85 -5.10 7.51
N LEU A 353 14.02 -5.67 8.41
CA LEU A 353 12.61 -5.34 8.54
C LEU A 353 12.44 -3.86 8.89
N HIS A 354 11.86 -3.08 7.98
CA HIS A 354 11.66 -1.64 8.16
C HIS A 354 10.19 -1.25 8.29
N VAL A 355 9.24 -2.08 7.83
CA VAL A 355 7.80 -1.90 8.04
C VAL A 355 7.23 -3.11 8.76
N LEU A 356 6.50 -2.88 9.84
CA LEU A 356 5.72 -3.89 10.56
C LEU A 356 4.30 -3.40 10.75
N THR A 357 3.34 -4.13 10.16
CA THR A 357 1.92 -3.87 10.28
C THR A 357 1.23 -5.03 11.00
N LEU A 358 0.49 -4.72 12.06
CA LEU A 358 -0.35 -5.66 12.79
C LEU A 358 -1.75 -5.06 12.92
N CYS A 359 -2.72 -5.66 12.25
CA CYS A 359 -4.11 -5.22 12.25
C CYS A 359 -5.01 -6.38 12.70
N ALA A 360 -5.75 -6.23 13.78
CA ALA A 360 -6.54 -7.34 14.36
C ALA A 360 -5.77 -8.68 14.42
N SER A 361 -4.43 -8.64 14.47
CA SER A 361 -3.52 -9.78 14.35
C SER A 361 -2.30 -9.63 15.28
N GLY A 362 -1.38 -10.61 15.21
CA GLY A 362 -0.16 -10.68 16.00
C GLY A 362 0.10 -12.08 16.54
N PRO A 363 0.99 -12.28 17.54
CA PRO A 363 1.27 -13.58 18.11
C PRO A 363 0.09 -14.19 18.87
N ALA A 364 -0.07 -15.51 18.76
CA ALA A 364 -1.08 -16.27 19.45
C ALA A 364 -0.82 -16.36 20.98
N GLY A 365 -1.84 -16.78 21.71
CA GLY A 365 -1.79 -17.06 23.13
C GLY A 365 -2.19 -15.87 24.01
N ASN A 366 -2.30 -16.13 25.33
CA ASN A 366 -2.61 -15.07 26.27
C ASN A 366 -1.35 -14.20 26.50
N PRO A 367 -1.42 -12.88 26.35
CA PRO A 367 -0.30 -11.97 26.56
C PRO A 367 0.35 -12.05 27.94
N GLU A 368 -0.37 -12.52 28.97
CA GLU A 368 0.16 -12.70 30.32
C GLU A 368 1.15 -13.88 30.40
N ASP A 369 0.98 -14.88 29.55
CA ASP A 369 1.81 -16.09 29.49
C ASP A 369 3.05 -15.93 28.62
N TRP A 370 3.16 -14.84 27.82
CA TRP A 370 4.31 -14.63 26.96
C TRP A 370 5.58 -14.39 27.76
N PRO A 371 6.74 -14.89 27.32
CA PRO A 371 8.04 -14.59 27.91
C PRO A 371 8.27 -13.08 28.08
N LEU A 372 9.01 -12.70 29.12
CA LEU A 372 9.33 -11.29 29.41
C LEU A 372 10.59 -10.80 28.67
N ASP A 373 11.16 -11.64 27.82
CA ASP A 373 12.32 -11.28 27.02
C ASP A 373 11.96 -10.13 26.06
N VAL A 374 12.90 -9.20 25.94
CA VAL A 374 12.72 -7.99 25.12
C VAL A 374 13.61 -8.13 23.89
N ILE A 375 13.01 -7.98 22.71
CA ILE A 375 13.73 -7.94 21.45
C ILE A 375 13.81 -6.50 20.92
N GLU A 376 14.94 -6.20 20.28
CA GLU A 376 15.23 -4.89 19.76
C GLU A 376 15.23 -4.92 18.23
N LEU A 377 14.24 -4.25 17.62
CA LEU A 377 14.02 -4.16 16.18
C LEU A 377 14.56 -2.81 15.67
N ARG A 378 15.88 -2.79 15.37
CA ARG A 378 16.60 -1.55 15.03
C ARG A 378 16.31 -1.02 13.64
N SER A 379 15.89 -1.88 12.72
CA SER A 379 15.65 -1.53 11.34
C SER A 379 14.25 -0.97 11.13
N VAL A 380 13.31 -1.33 12.02
CA VAL A 380 11.92 -0.88 11.91
C VAL A 380 11.82 0.62 12.08
N LYS A 381 11.30 1.27 11.04
CA LYS A 381 11.05 2.71 10.95
C LYS A 381 9.57 3.03 10.97
N HIS A 382 8.75 2.13 10.46
CA HIS A 382 7.31 2.28 10.33
C HIS A 382 6.62 1.16 11.11
N LEU A 383 5.76 1.54 12.05
CA LEU A 383 4.94 0.61 12.84
C LEU A 383 3.48 1.02 12.71
N ILE A 384 2.65 0.08 12.28
CA ILE A 384 1.21 0.24 12.16
C ILE A 384 0.56 -0.76 13.10
N LEU A 385 -0.29 -0.28 14.00
CA LEU A 385 -1.08 -1.09 14.93
C LEU A 385 -2.55 -0.69 14.77
N ALA A 386 -3.38 -1.62 14.33
CA ALA A 386 -4.79 -1.38 14.10
C ALA A 386 -5.67 -2.48 14.74
N PHE A 387 -6.83 -2.12 15.25
CA PHE A 387 -7.85 -3.03 15.81
C PHE A 387 -7.28 -4.05 16.83
N ILE A 388 -6.42 -3.57 17.72
CA ILE A 388 -5.74 -4.39 18.74
C ILE A 388 -6.21 -3.95 20.13
N GLU A 389 -6.69 -4.87 20.94
CA GLU A 389 -7.12 -4.60 22.32
C GLU A 389 -6.03 -3.90 23.17
N PRO A 390 -6.37 -2.94 24.06
CA PRO A 390 -5.41 -2.16 24.85
C PRO A 390 -4.43 -3.00 25.66
N ALA A 391 -4.90 -4.10 26.26
CA ALA A 391 -4.08 -4.99 27.07
C ALA A 391 -3.07 -5.77 26.22
N TYR A 392 -3.50 -6.23 25.04
CA TYR A 392 -2.66 -6.94 24.08
C TYR A 392 -1.59 -6.01 23.47
N ALA A 393 -2.00 -4.82 23.01
CA ALA A 393 -1.07 -3.80 22.49
C ALA A 393 -0.01 -3.42 23.54
N SER A 394 -0.43 -3.20 24.80
CA SER A 394 0.47 -2.91 25.92
C SER A 394 1.44 -4.06 26.20
N ALA A 395 0.99 -5.31 26.12
CA ALA A 395 1.85 -6.47 26.33
C ALA A 395 2.85 -6.65 25.20
N LEU A 396 2.46 -6.38 23.97
CA LEU A 396 3.32 -6.42 22.80
C LEU A 396 4.43 -5.35 22.92
N MET A 397 4.07 -4.09 23.21
CA MET A 397 5.01 -2.98 23.35
C MET A 397 5.94 -3.07 24.58
N LYS A 398 5.67 -3.97 25.51
CA LYS A 398 6.62 -4.31 26.59
C LYS A 398 7.75 -5.21 26.13
N ARG A 399 7.56 -5.93 25.04
CA ARG A 399 8.48 -6.96 24.50
C ARG A 399 9.22 -6.52 23.25
N LEU A 400 8.63 -5.58 22.49
CA LEU A 400 9.21 -5.05 21.28
C LEU A 400 9.76 -3.64 21.53
N VAL A 401 11.03 -3.42 21.20
CA VAL A 401 11.68 -2.12 21.32
C VAL A 401 12.14 -1.66 19.93
N PHE A 402 11.72 -0.46 19.57
CA PHE A 402 11.96 0.15 18.26
C PHE A 402 12.81 1.41 18.40
N PRO A 403 14.15 1.29 18.42
CA PRO A 403 15.03 2.42 18.71
C PRO A 403 15.04 3.52 17.64
N ASN A 404 14.69 3.16 16.42
CA ASN A 404 14.78 4.05 15.26
C ASN A 404 13.40 4.29 14.60
N LEU A 405 12.32 4.06 15.34
CA LEU A 405 10.97 4.30 14.83
C LEU A 405 10.79 5.78 14.51
N SER A 406 10.39 6.07 13.30
CA SER A 406 10.11 7.42 12.80
C SER A 406 8.62 7.67 12.57
N THR A 407 7.89 6.64 12.16
CA THR A 407 6.47 6.71 11.84
C THR A 407 5.69 5.71 12.68
N LEU A 408 4.60 6.19 13.29
CA LEU A 408 3.66 5.37 14.06
C LEU A 408 2.25 5.67 13.59
N ALA A 409 1.52 4.62 13.18
CA ALA A 409 0.10 4.70 12.89
C ALA A 409 -0.67 3.85 13.91
N LEU A 410 -1.70 4.42 14.47
CA LEU A 410 -2.58 3.82 15.48
C LEU A 410 -4.02 3.99 15.03
N ASP A 411 -4.70 2.88 14.75
CA ASP A 411 -6.11 2.85 14.44
C ASP A 411 -6.81 1.83 15.33
N PHE A 412 -7.67 2.29 16.20
CA PHE A 412 -8.23 1.43 17.23
C PHE A 412 -9.73 1.63 17.37
N ASP A 413 -10.37 0.68 18.08
CA ASP A 413 -11.75 0.82 18.49
C ASP A 413 -11.90 1.91 19.55
N ALA A 414 -13.10 2.48 19.65
CA ALA A 414 -13.42 3.57 20.58
C ALA A 414 -13.43 3.14 22.07
N VAL A 415 -12.38 2.45 22.54
CA VAL A 415 -12.17 2.05 23.93
C VAL A 415 -10.99 2.80 24.57
N ASP A 416 -10.81 2.66 25.90
CA ASP A 416 -9.78 3.41 26.66
C ASP A 416 -8.37 2.84 26.47
N TYR A 417 -7.50 3.56 25.75
CA TYR A 417 -6.08 3.27 25.55
C TYR A 417 -5.15 4.05 26.48
N SER A 418 -5.64 4.69 27.56
CA SER A 418 -4.80 5.49 28.48
C SER A 418 -3.57 4.74 29.00
N SER A 419 -3.71 3.45 29.33
CA SER A 419 -2.60 2.62 29.83
C SER A 419 -1.57 2.31 28.73
N PHE A 420 -2.01 2.11 27.50
CA PHE A 420 -1.16 1.88 26.33
C PHE A 420 -0.35 3.15 25.99
N LEU A 421 -0.99 4.32 25.91
CA LEU A 421 -0.28 5.59 25.70
C LEU A 421 0.77 5.83 26.80
N ALA A 422 0.42 5.58 28.06
CA ALA A 422 1.37 5.68 29.17
C ALA A 422 2.54 4.69 29.04
N GLN A 423 2.34 3.53 28.39
CA GLN A 423 3.43 2.58 28.10
C GLN A 423 4.37 3.12 27.01
N LEU A 424 3.85 3.73 25.93
CA LEU A 424 4.65 4.30 24.85
C LEU A 424 5.56 5.44 25.33
N THR A 425 5.11 6.22 26.34
CA THR A 425 5.89 7.35 26.90
C THR A 425 6.99 6.91 27.85
N ARG A 426 6.99 5.65 28.31
CA ARG A 426 8.01 5.16 29.24
C ARG A 426 9.37 5.02 28.57
N PRO A 427 10.44 5.34 29.27
CA PRO A 427 11.79 5.04 28.79
C PRO A 427 11.93 3.55 28.50
N ALA A 428 12.57 3.23 27.40
CA ALA A 428 12.90 1.85 27.07
C ALA A 428 13.93 1.27 28.08
N PRO A 429 14.02 -0.08 28.19
CA PRO A 429 15.03 -0.71 29.05
C PRO A 429 16.44 -0.14 28.80
N ASN A 430 17.27 -0.09 29.85
CA ASN A 430 18.66 0.43 29.81
C ASN A 430 18.81 1.96 29.62
N GLN A 431 17.89 2.76 30.19
CA GLN A 431 17.95 4.25 30.17
C GLN A 431 17.88 4.86 28.75
N ARG A 432 17.31 4.16 27.80
CA ARG A 432 17.06 4.71 26.47
C ARG A 432 15.84 5.66 26.49
N PRO A 433 15.80 6.61 25.55
CA PRO A 433 14.62 7.45 25.38
C PRO A 433 13.38 6.59 25.09
N SER A 434 12.20 7.13 25.38
CA SER A 434 10.95 6.50 24.96
C SER A 434 10.86 6.44 23.43
N LEU A 435 10.05 5.54 22.92
CA LEU A 435 9.72 5.43 21.50
C LEU A 435 9.26 6.79 20.93
N CYS A 436 8.45 7.51 21.70
CA CYS A 436 7.87 8.79 21.30
C CYS A 436 8.90 9.89 20.96
N GLN A 437 10.12 9.83 21.51
CA GLN A 437 11.12 10.87 21.30
C GLN A 437 11.70 10.91 19.88
N ASN A 438 11.64 9.81 19.14
CA ASN A 438 12.17 9.71 17.78
C ASN A 438 11.10 9.85 16.70
N LEU A 439 9.82 9.89 17.10
CA LEU A 439 8.73 10.01 16.15
C LEU A 439 8.76 11.33 15.42
N VAL A 440 8.64 11.24 14.11
CA VAL A 440 8.56 12.36 13.16
C VAL A 440 7.15 12.45 12.60
N ASP A 441 6.51 11.30 12.39
CA ASP A 441 5.19 11.17 11.79
C ASP A 441 4.28 10.30 12.66
N LEU A 442 3.05 10.77 12.90
CA LEU A 442 2.05 10.10 13.74
C LEU A 442 0.67 10.21 13.12
N LYS A 443 0.03 9.06 12.91
CA LYS A 443 -1.38 8.96 12.50
C LYS A 443 -2.18 8.32 13.64
N ILE A 444 -3.34 8.88 13.97
CA ILE A 444 -4.21 8.38 15.05
C ILE A 444 -5.67 8.41 14.59
N SER A 445 -6.36 7.29 14.81
CA SER A 445 -7.79 7.11 14.61
C SER A 445 -8.37 6.21 15.71
N GLY A 446 -9.67 6.27 15.95
CA GLY A 446 -10.46 5.32 16.73
C GLY A 446 -10.14 5.18 18.21
N MET A 447 -9.31 6.03 18.81
CA MET A 447 -8.77 5.87 20.15
C MET A 447 -9.47 6.77 21.18
N GLN A 448 -9.82 6.24 22.35
CA GLN A 448 -10.18 7.04 23.50
C GLN A 448 -9.09 7.01 24.57
N CYS A 449 -8.90 8.11 25.30
CA CYS A 449 -7.98 8.16 26.42
C CYS A 449 -8.33 9.26 27.41
N SER A 450 -7.81 9.14 28.63
CA SER A 450 -7.95 10.19 29.63
C SER A 450 -7.15 11.45 29.27
N PRO A 451 -7.62 12.66 29.62
CA PRO A 451 -6.89 13.90 29.40
C PRO A 451 -5.45 13.90 29.93
N ALA A 452 -5.21 13.25 31.07
CA ALA A 452 -3.86 13.14 31.64
C ALA A 452 -2.94 12.23 30.81
N ALA A 453 -3.46 11.14 30.21
CA ALA A 453 -2.70 10.29 29.32
C ALA A 453 -2.33 11.02 28.02
N LEU A 454 -3.29 11.74 27.43
CA LEU A 454 -3.06 12.53 26.23
C LEU A 454 -2.02 13.64 26.44
N SER A 455 -2.15 14.41 27.54
CA SER A 455 -1.19 15.44 27.93
C SER A 455 0.24 14.86 28.04
N THR A 456 0.39 13.72 28.73
CA THR A 456 1.68 13.04 28.88
C THR A 456 2.22 12.55 27.53
N PHE A 457 1.34 12.03 26.68
CA PHE A 457 1.71 11.54 25.37
C PHE A 457 2.20 12.65 24.44
N TYR A 458 1.44 13.75 24.34
CA TYR A 458 1.85 14.89 23.50
C TYR A 458 3.14 15.58 24.02
N ALA A 459 3.33 15.63 25.34
CA ALA A 459 4.59 16.13 25.94
C ALA A 459 5.79 15.23 25.62
N ALA A 460 5.57 13.95 25.34
CA ALA A 460 6.63 12.99 25.00
C ALA A 460 7.03 12.99 23.50
N LEU A 461 6.42 13.84 22.67
CA LEU A 461 6.62 13.93 21.21
C LEU A 461 7.36 15.22 20.79
N PRO A 462 8.59 15.49 21.26
CA PRO A 462 9.27 16.76 21.01
C PRO A 462 9.76 16.94 19.57
N ASN A 463 9.81 15.87 18.79
CA ASN A 463 10.37 15.85 17.44
C ASN A 463 9.30 15.60 16.35
N LEU A 464 8.03 15.53 16.71
CA LEU A 464 6.95 15.29 15.77
C LEU A 464 6.82 16.46 14.79
N VAL A 465 6.83 16.14 13.50
CA VAL A 465 6.73 17.08 12.37
C VAL A 465 5.38 16.96 11.68
N SER A 466 4.87 15.75 11.53
CA SER A 466 3.61 15.44 10.86
C SER A 466 2.64 14.76 11.83
N LEU A 467 1.40 15.22 11.85
CA LEU A 467 0.31 14.65 12.64
C LEU A 467 -0.94 14.50 11.78
N ASN A 468 -1.47 13.30 11.73
CA ASN A 468 -2.75 12.99 11.09
C ASN A 468 -3.76 12.54 12.16
N LEU A 469 -4.90 13.20 12.25
CA LEU A 469 -5.98 12.95 13.21
C LEU A 469 -7.28 12.69 12.48
N ASN A 470 -7.80 11.48 12.56
CA ASN A 470 -9.18 11.19 12.15
C ASN A 470 -10.13 11.58 13.30
N CYS A 471 -10.60 12.83 13.30
CA CYS A 471 -11.44 13.36 14.38
C CYS A 471 -12.91 12.93 14.30
N TYR A 472 -13.35 12.20 13.28
CA TYR A 472 -14.64 11.52 13.30
C TYR A 472 -14.66 10.45 14.41
N HIS A 473 -13.58 9.72 14.57
CA HIS A 473 -13.46 8.61 15.53
C HIS A 473 -12.60 8.93 16.77
N LEU A 474 -12.16 10.18 16.94
CA LEU A 474 -11.36 10.62 18.08
C LEU A 474 -12.11 11.57 19.01
N PRO A 475 -11.87 11.51 20.35
CA PRO A 475 -12.31 12.56 21.25
C PRO A 475 -11.74 13.92 20.82
N ARG A 476 -12.57 14.94 20.87
CA ARG A 476 -12.21 16.32 20.52
C ARG A 476 -10.93 16.82 21.19
N SER A 477 -10.61 16.30 22.36
CA SER A 477 -9.40 16.65 23.11
C SER A 477 -8.10 16.45 22.33
N PHE A 478 -8.05 15.49 21.35
CA PHE A 478 -6.86 15.30 20.51
C PHE A 478 -6.56 16.54 19.66
N PHE A 479 -7.58 17.19 19.14
CA PHE A 479 -7.43 18.44 18.42
C PHE A 479 -7.27 19.65 19.37
N ASP A 480 -8.08 19.75 20.43
CA ASP A 480 -8.07 20.90 21.34
C ASP A 480 -6.72 21.09 22.04
N TYR A 481 -6.01 20.00 22.37
CA TYR A 481 -4.68 20.08 22.97
C TYR A 481 -3.58 20.61 22.03
N LEU A 482 -3.87 20.79 20.75
CA LEU A 482 -2.98 21.52 19.85
C LEU A 482 -3.01 23.04 20.11
N LEU A 483 -4.07 23.55 20.77
CA LEU A 483 -4.18 24.97 21.16
C LEU A 483 -3.19 25.32 22.29
N PRO A 484 -2.71 26.58 22.34
CA PRO A 484 -1.88 27.05 23.44
C PRO A 484 -2.61 27.01 24.79
N GLY A 485 -1.86 26.79 25.87
CA GLY A 485 -2.37 26.85 27.25
C GLY A 485 -2.74 25.50 27.87
N HIS A 486 -2.67 24.43 27.15
CA HIS A 486 -2.87 23.06 27.66
C HIS A 486 -1.55 22.39 28.13
N SER A 487 -0.38 22.97 27.75
CA SER A 487 0.92 22.46 28.19
C SER A 487 1.27 23.00 29.57
N ASP A 488 1.54 22.10 30.53
CA ASP A 488 2.07 22.46 31.85
C ASP A 488 3.52 23.00 31.79
N ALA A 489 4.20 22.82 30.65
CA ALA A 489 5.54 23.38 30.37
C ALA A 489 5.44 24.86 29.96
N ALA A 490 4.92 25.70 30.87
CA ALA A 490 4.60 27.10 30.63
C ALA A 490 5.80 27.97 30.23
N ASP A 491 7.03 27.47 30.24
CA ASP A 491 8.27 28.20 29.98
C ASP A 491 8.91 27.91 28.63
N GLU A 492 8.43 26.92 27.85
CA GLU A 492 9.01 26.56 26.55
C GLU A 492 8.06 26.89 25.41
N ILE A 493 8.48 27.79 24.53
CA ILE A 493 7.92 28.09 23.19
C ILE A 493 6.38 28.18 23.14
N GLY A 494 5.83 29.22 23.81
CA GLY A 494 4.42 29.62 23.63
C GLY A 494 3.37 28.69 24.28
N GLY A 495 3.74 27.75 25.12
CA GLY A 495 2.81 26.87 25.85
C GLY A 495 2.04 25.87 24.97
N CYS A 496 2.59 25.50 23.83
CA CYS A 496 2.02 24.53 22.92
C CYS A 496 2.70 23.17 23.06
N TYR A 497 1.93 22.09 22.97
CA TYR A 497 2.48 20.76 22.68
C TYR A 497 3.00 20.69 21.25
N LEU A 498 3.81 19.67 20.95
CA LEU A 498 4.35 19.38 19.62
C LEU A 498 5.09 20.58 19.01
N PRO A 499 6.25 20.95 19.57
CA PRO A 499 6.94 22.20 19.22
C PRO A 499 7.54 22.24 17.81
N LYS A 500 7.60 21.10 17.10
CA LYS A 500 8.10 20.99 15.73
C LYS A 500 7.02 20.62 14.71
N LEU A 501 5.75 20.66 15.10
CA LEU A 501 4.66 20.30 14.21
C LEU A 501 4.58 21.29 13.04
N GLU A 502 4.78 20.79 11.83
CA GLU A 502 4.74 21.56 10.58
C GLU A 502 3.57 21.16 9.70
N THR A 503 3.20 19.87 9.70
CA THR A 503 2.12 19.32 8.87
C THR A 503 1.00 18.80 9.75
N LEU A 504 -0.23 19.21 9.45
CA LEU A 504 -1.43 18.73 10.13
C LEU A 504 -2.45 18.27 9.09
N THR A 505 -2.79 16.98 9.15
CA THR A 505 -3.88 16.36 8.39
C THR A 505 -5.04 16.10 9.33
N THR A 506 -6.27 16.44 8.95
CA THR A 506 -7.45 16.22 9.80
C THR A 506 -8.68 15.84 9.00
N SER A 507 -9.43 14.86 9.50
CA SER A 507 -10.82 14.57 9.12
C SER A 507 -11.76 14.99 10.26
N GLY A 508 -13.00 15.38 9.96
CA GLY A 508 -14.01 15.74 10.95
C GLY A 508 -13.75 17.06 11.70
N ILE A 509 -12.99 18.00 11.12
CA ILE A 509 -12.71 19.34 11.65
C ILE A 509 -13.25 20.38 10.67
N CYS A 510 -14.09 21.33 11.14
CA CYS A 510 -14.59 22.39 10.28
C CYS A 510 -13.58 23.52 10.07
N GLY A 511 -13.78 24.33 9.00
CA GLY A 511 -12.90 25.45 8.64
C GLY A 511 -12.73 26.49 9.73
N SER A 512 -13.80 26.80 10.48
CA SER A 512 -13.77 27.76 11.60
C SER A 512 -12.88 27.30 12.76
N GLU A 513 -12.82 25.99 13.04
CA GLU A 513 -11.99 25.41 14.09
C GLU A 513 -10.51 25.36 13.68
N MET A 514 -10.23 24.98 12.44
CA MET A 514 -8.88 25.05 11.89
C MET A 514 -8.36 26.48 11.89
N ARG A 515 -9.17 27.44 11.48
CA ARG A 515 -8.85 28.87 11.57
C ARG A 515 -8.57 29.32 13.01
N HIS A 516 -9.36 28.84 13.99
CA HIS A 516 -9.13 29.14 15.40
C HIS A 516 -7.78 28.59 15.87
N LEU A 517 -7.44 27.35 15.53
CA LEU A 517 -6.16 26.73 15.85
C LEU A 517 -4.99 27.57 15.30
N LEU A 518 -4.97 27.82 13.99
CA LEU A 518 -3.88 28.53 13.31
C LEU A 518 -3.71 29.97 13.83
N SER A 519 -4.82 30.65 14.10
CA SER A 519 -4.78 32.03 14.65
C SER A 519 -4.15 32.12 16.04
N ASN A 520 -4.26 31.06 16.85
CA ASN A 520 -3.75 31.01 18.22
C ASN A 520 -2.36 30.36 18.32
N ARG A 521 -1.95 29.51 17.38
CA ARG A 521 -0.68 28.76 17.40
C ARG A 521 0.48 29.49 16.71
N LYS A 522 0.58 30.81 16.83
CA LYS A 522 1.56 31.64 16.12
C LYS A 522 3.02 31.47 16.55
N ALA A 523 3.26 30.95 17.77
CA ALA A 523 4.62 30.71 18.26
C ALA A 523 5.28 29.51 17.60
N VAL A 524 4.48 28.53 17.14
CA VAL A 524 4.90 27.32 16.43
C VAL A 524 3.90 27.14 15.28
N PRO A 525 4.05 27.89 14.17
CA PRO A 525 3.08 27.87 13.09
C PRO A 525 3.09 26.52 12.36
N ILE A 526 1.90 26.04 12.04
CA ILE A 526 1.69 24.92 11.13
C ILE A 526 1.83 25.46 9.70
N LYS A 527 2.59 24.78 8.85
CA LYS A 527 2.91 25.22 7.48
C LYS A 527 2.02 24.57 6.44
N HIS A 528 1.71 23.30 6.66
CA HIS A 528 0.98 22.46 5.72
C HIS A 528 -0.28 21.95 6.40
N VAL A 529 -1.43 22.19 5.80
CA VAL A 529 -2.72 21.74 6.30
C VAL A 529 -3.43 20.98 5.21
N LEU A 530 -3.81 19.75 5.53
CA LEU A 530 -4.66 18.91 4.72
C LEU A 530 -5.97 18.68 5.49
N MET A 531 -7.09 18.88 4.83
CA MET A 531 -8.40 18.63 5.41
C MET A 531 -9.18 17.70 4.50
N ASP A 532 -10.00 16.88 5.11
CA ASP A 532 -10.92 16.04 4.40
C ASP A 532 -11.86 16.84 3.48
N SER A 533 -12.15 16.35 2.27
CA SER A 533 -13.04 16.98 1.27
C SER A 533 -14.49 17.12 1.79
N GLY A 534 -14.96 16.19 2.64
CA GLY A 534 -16.25 16.24 3.34
C GLY A 534 -16.35 17.28 4.46
N ALA A 535 -15.23 17.92 4.85
CA ALA A 535 -15.21 18.90 5.93
C ALA A 535 -16.06 20.14 5.62
N ASP A 536 -16.81 20.65 6.62
CA ASP A 536 -17.57 21.90 6.52
C ASP A 536 -16.61 23.11 6.48
N VAL A 537 -16.21 23.53 5.28
CA VAL A 537 -15.27 24.64 5.03
C VAL A 537 -15.83 25.55 3.95
N ASP A 538 -16.16 26.80 4.29
CA ASP A 538 -16.68 27.75 3.30
C ASP A 538 -15.57 28.37 2.41
N ASP A 539 -15.96 28.92 1.24
CA ASP A 539 -15.01 29.55 0.29
C ASP A 539 -14.16 30.66 0.91
N ALA A 540 -14.69 31.41 1.90
CA ALA A 540 -13.95 32.47 2.58
C ALA A 540 -12.92 31.89 3.57
N GLU A 541 -13.21 30.77 4.17
CA GLU A 541 -12.28 30.01 5.03
C GLU A 541 -11.18 29.38 4.19
N VAL A 542 -11.51 28.75 3.05
CA VAL A 542 -10.52 28.24 2.08
C VAL A 542 -9.57 29.34 1.64
N ALA A 543 -10.12 30.51 1.24
CA ALA A 543 -9.29 31.62 0.82
C ALA A 543 -8.40 32.15 1.96
N TRP A 544 -8.88 32.11 3.20
CA TRP A 544 -8.11 32.50 4.38
C TRP A 544 -7.00 31.47 4.68
N LEU A 545 -7.33 30.18 4.66
CA LEU A 545 -6.39 29.08 4.90
C LEU A 545 -5.23 29.10 3.89
N ARG A 546 -5.52 29.22 2.60
CA ARG A 546 -4.51 29.37 1.54
C ARG A 546 -3.57 30.57 1.70
N ASN A 547 -3.99 31.62 2.42
CA ASN A 547 -3.16 32.79 2.71
C ASN A 547 -2.38 32.67 4.03
N GLU A 548 -2.81 31.84 4.97
CA GLU A 548 -2.20 31.75 6.31
C GLU A 548 -1.12 30.67 6.38
N VAL A 549 -1.24 29.57 5.59
CA VAL A 549 -0.30 28.45 5.57
C VAL A 549 0.47 28.38 4.25
N GLU A 550 1.58 27.64 4.22
CA GLU A 550 2.40 27.46 3.01
C GLU A 550 1.68 26.59 1.97
N THR A 551 1.01 25.51 2.40
CA THR A 551 0.16 24.67 1.56
C THR A 551 -1.14 24.36 2.27
N PHE A 552 -2.25 24.43 1.53
CA PHE A 552 -3.57 23.99 1.95
C PHE A 552 -4.19 23.16 0.84
N GLU A 553 -4.51 21.92 1.14
CA GLU A 553 -5.08 20.96 0.21
C GLU A 553 -6.23 20.21 0.87
N PHE A 554 -7.20 19.79 0.07
CA PHE A 554 -8.17 18.79 0.47
C PHE A 554 -7.65 17.42 0.05
N PHE A 555 -7.95 16.42 0.85
CA PHE A 555 -7.78 15.02 0.47
C PHE A 555 -9.14 14.35 0.55
N ASP A 556 -9.35 13.36 -0.29
CA ASP A 556 -10.56 12.55 -0.19
C ASP A 556 -10.33 11.54 0.94
N GLY A 557 -11.06 11.75 2.03
CA GLY A 557 -11.24 10.73 3.02
C GLY A 557 -12.11 9.65 2.38
N SER A 558 -11.81 8.37 2.58
CA SER A 558 -12.78 7.34 2.26
C SER A 558 -14.01 7.56 3.15
N ASP A 559 -14.96 8.32 2.64
CA ASP A 559 -16.24 8.56 3.29
C ASP A 559 -17.27 7.56 2.76
N ASP A 560 -17.34 6.43 3.39
CA ASP A 560 -18.54 5.59 3.37
C ASP A 560 -19.59 6.15 4.34
N GLU A 561 -19.83 7.51 4.33
CA GLU A 561 -20.85 8.14 5.19
C GLU A 561 -22.31 7.88 4.75
N ASP A 562 -22.55 7.30 3.58
CA ASP A 562 -23.91 7.07 3.07
C ASP A 562 -24.47 5.68 3.35
N ASP A 563 -23.70 4.74 3.87
CA ASP A 563 -24.19 3.44 4.29
C ASP A 563 -24.38 3.42 5.82
N GLU A 564 -25.65 3.68 6.27
CA GLU A 564 -26.10 3.48 7.66
C GLU A 564 -26.02 1.99 8.12
N ASP A 565 -25.28 1.15 7.40
CA ASP A 565 -25.01 -0.24 7.75
C ASP A 565 -23.63 -0.32 8.44
N GLU A 566 -23.66 -0.72 9.72
CA GLU A 566 -22.64 -0.69 10.76
C GLU A 566 -21.36 -1.53 10.48
N ASP A 567 -20.86 -1.64 9.25
CA ASP A 567 -19.64 -2.39 8.92
C ASP A 567 -18.50 -1.47 8.42
N ASP A 568 -17.87 -0.76 9.36
CA ASP A 568 -16.66 0.06 9.18
C ASP A 568 -15.44 -0.79 8.74
N HIS A 569 -15.38 -1.23 7.51
CA HIS A 569 -14.17 -1.78 6.92
C HIS A 569 -13.30 -0.68 6.30
N VAL A 570 -12.56 0.04 7.13
CA VAL A 570 -11.50 0.95 6.68
C VAL A 570 -10.45 0.12 5.94
N THR A 571 -10.32 0.36 4.64
CA THR A 571 -9.29 -0.29 3.84
C THR A 571 -7.91 0.18 4.29
N LEU A 572 -7.02 -0.75 4.70
CA LEU A 572 -5.65 -0.45 5.12
C LEU A 572 -4.79 0.16 3.99
N GLU A 573 -5.27 0.16 2.76
CA GLU A 573 -4.55 0.76 1.62
C GLU A 573 -4.29 2.26 1.83
N GLU A 574 -5.18 3.00 2.48
CA GLU A 574 -4.94 4.37 2.92
C GLU A 574 -3.90 4.51 4.06
N TRP A 575 -3.55 3.38 4.70
CA TRP A 575 -2.57 3.33 5.78
C TRP A 575 -1.17 2.98 5.29
N THR A 576 -1.01 2.63 4.00
CA THR A 576 0.32 2.48 3.42
C THR A 576 1.02 3.83 3.53
N VAL A 577 2.19 3.81 4.16
CA VAL A 577 3.05 4.99 4.30
C VAL A 577 3.40 5.45 2.90
N SER A 578 2.71 6.49 2.40
CA SER A 578 3.20 7.20 1.22
C SER A 578 4.64 7.60 1.52
N PRO A 579 5.63 7.28 0.66
CA PRO A 579 6.99 7.70 0.91
C PRO A 579 6.96 9.22 1.12
N PRO A 580 7.68 9.77 2.11
CA PRO A 580 7.69 11.19 2.36
C PRO A 580 8.03 11.88 1.05
N LEU A 581 7.21 12.84 0.62
CA LEU A 581 7.47 13.69 -0.52
C LEU A 581 8.90 14.22 -0.36
N ALA A 582 9.82 13.65 -1.12
CA ALA A 582 11.19 14.11 -1.16
C ALA A 582 11.10 15.55 -1.68
N GLY A 583 11.29 16.50 -0.78
CA GLY A 583 11.25 17.92 -1.11
C GLY A 583 12.18 18.16 -2.29
N GLU A 584 11.62 18.35 -3.48
CA GLU A 584 12.33 18.90 -4.60
C GLU A 584 12.70 20.33 -4.24
N VAL A 585 13.97 20.52 -3.86
CA VAL A 585 14.59 21.84 -3.91
C VAL A 585 14.72 22.17 -5.39
N VAL A 586 13.70 22.76 -5.96
CA VAL A 586 13.79 23.41 -7.27
C VAL A 586 14.44 24.78 -7.02
N ASP A 587 15.75 24.86 -7.23
CA ASP A 587 16.42 26.14 -7.39
C ASP A 587 15.83 26.84 -8.63
N GLY A 588 14.96 27.80 -8.38
CA GLY A 588 14.30 28.60 -9.38
C GLY A 588 15.30 29.54 -10.09
N VAL A 589 15.41 29.38 -11.40
CA VAL A 589 15.85 30.46 -12.28
C VAL A 589 14.59 31.05 -12.91
N PRO A 590 14.26 32.32 -12.72
CA PRO A 590 13.12 32.95 -13.36
C PRO A 590 13.45 33.18 -14.84
N GLY A 591 12.81 32.42 -15.73
CA GLY A 591 12.77 32.71 -17.14
C GLY A 591 11.60 33.64 -17.45
N GLU A 592 11.88 34.90 -17.75
CA GLU A 592 10.92 35.83 -18.33
C GLU A 592 10.39 35.25 -19.66
N TRP A 593 9.08 35.00 -19.69
CA TRP A 593 8.36 34.80 -20.94
C TRP A 593 7.98 36.16 -21.49
N VAL A 594 8.59 36.53 -22.65
CA VAL A 594 8.20 37.70 -23.42
C VAL A 594 7.10 37.26 -24.39
N ASP A 595 5.93 37.84 -24.25
CA ASP A 595 4.85 37.75 -25.22
C ASP A 595 5.25 38.50 -26.49
N ASP A 596 5.45 37.79 -27.59
CA ASP A 596 5.52 38.37 -28.94
C ASP A 596 4.21 38.03 -29.69
N ASP A 597 3.16 38.81 -29.42
CA ASP A 597 2.09 39.08 -30.37
C ASP A 597 2.57 40.27 -31.25
N ASP A 598 2.89 39.99 -32.53
CA ASP A 598 2.72 40.88 -33.68
C ASP A 598 3.65 40.48 -34.86
N VAL A 599 3.14 39.67 -35.77
CA VAL A 599 3.64 39.69 -37.19
C VAL A 599 2.44 39.55 -38.13
N PRO A 600 2.23 40.55 -39.05
CA PRO A 600 1.10 40.50 -39.98
C PRO A 600 1.38 39.61 -41.18
N ILE A 601 0.31 38.99 -41.64
CA ILE A 601 0.20 38.18 -42.86
C ILE A 601 0.37 39.07 -44.10
N HIS A 602 1.29 38.71 -44.96
CA HIS A 602 1.23 38.96 -46.41
C HIS A 602 1.60 37.70 -47.18
#